data_e1457fe37620dbd0a8d92f285a5983e0
#
_entry.id   e1457fe37620dbd0a8d92f285a5983e0
#
_cell.length_a   1.000
_cell.length_b   1.000
_cell.length_c   1.000
_cell.angle_alpha   90.00
_cell.angle_beta   90.00
_cell.angle_gamma   90.00
#
_symmetry.space_group_name_H-M   'P 1'
#
loop_
_entity.id
_entity.type
_entity.pdbx_description
1 polymer ?
#
loop_
_entity_poly.entity_id
_entity_poly.type
_entity_poly.pdbx_seq_one_letter_code
_entity_poly.pdbx_strand_id
1 'polypeptide(L)'
;QMNFSDSEIVASILNNEGYQTTNKVDEADLILLNTCSIREKEEQKVSKRLGTLNAIKKQNPSLKIGVLGCMAERLKHKFLEEEHLVDIVVGPDAYRDLPNLINDVEDGRDAVNVQLSKEETYAEISPVRLGGNGVTAFVTITRGCDNMCTFCVVPFTRGRERSRDPHSILNECKELAENGYKEITLLGQNVDSYLWYGGGPKKDFKNATDIQKATAVDFSQLLDMVA
;
A
#
# COMPACT_ATOMS: atom_id res chain seq x y z
N GLN A 1 -7.89 -6.55 3.60
CA GLN A 1 -6.66 -6.80 4.37
C GLN A 1 -5.48 -6.02 3.79
N MET A 2 -4.99 -6.30 2.58
CA MET A 2 -3.86 -5.58 1.96
C MET A 2 -4.04 -4.04 1.95
N ASN A 3 -5.21 -3.54 1.53
CA ASN A 3 -5.45 -2.09 1.55
C ASN A 3 -5.43 -1.50 2.95
N PHE A 4 -5.82 -2.26 3.96
CA PHE A 4 -5.74 -1.80 5.35
C PHE A 4 -4.27 -1.67 5.77
N SER A 5 -3.44 -2.68 5.52
CA SER A 5 -2.00 -2.63 5.76
C SER A 5 -1.32 -1.51 4.95
N ASP A 6 -1.72 -1.31 3.68
CA ASP A 6 -1.24 -0.17 2.89
C ASP A 6 -1.64 1.17 3.52
N SER A 7 -2.84 1.28 4.12
CA SER A 7 -3.26 2.51 4.83
C SER A 7 -2.44 2.77 6.09
N GLU A 8 -2.02 1.72 6.82
CA GLU A 8 -1.12 1.84 7.96
C GLU A 8 0.28 2.34 7.55
N ILE A 9 0.79 1.86 6.40
CA ILE A 9 2.05 2.35 5.80
C ILE A 9 1.93 3.84 5.42
N VAL A 10 0.84 4.21 4.75
CA VAL A 10 0.57 5.61 4.36
C VAL A 10 0.49 6.52 5.58
N ALA A 11 -0.23 6.08 6.63
CA ALA A 11 -0.33 6.84 7.87
C ALA A 11 1.06 7.02 8.52
N SER A 12 1.91 6.00 8.48
CA SER A 12 3.28 6.07 9.01
C SER A 12 4.14 7.09 8.24
N ILE A 13 4.08 7.06 6.90
CA ILE A 13 4.80 8.01 6.05
C ILE A 13 4.38 9.44 6.39
N LEU A 14 3.08 9.70 6.45
CA LEU A 14 2.56 11.04 6.72
C LEU A 14 2.77 11.48 8.18
N ASN A 15 2.74 10.56 9.13
CA ASN A 15 3.03 10.88 10.54
C ASN A 15 4.49 11.36 10.73
N ASN A 16 5.44 10.79 9.98
CA ASN A 16 6.83 11.25 9.98
C ASN A 16 6.99 12.67 9.45
N GLU A 17 6.07 13.14 8.61
CA GLU A 17 6.01 14.51 8.09
C GLU A 17 5.14 15.45 8.96
N GLY A 18 4.71 14.98 10.13
CA GLY A 18 3.97 15.80 11.11
C GLY A 18 2.45 15.76 10.95
N TYR A 19 1.90 14.99 10.03
CA TYR A 19 0.45 14.78 9.92
C TYR A 19 -0.07 13.91 11.04
N GLN A 20 -1.30 14.15 11.47
CA GLN A 20 -2.00 13.35 12.46
C GLN A 20 -3.25 12.71 11.88
N THR A 21 -3.59 11.50 12.34
CA THR A 21 -4.81 10.83 11.92
C THR A 21 -6.01 11.28 12.75
N THR A 22 -7.15 11.50 12.08
CA THR A 22 -8.44 11.76 12.73
C THR A 22 -9.52 10.81 12.21
N ASN A 23 -10.50 10.51 13.07
CA ASN A 23 -11.69 9.74 12.70
C ASN A 23 -12.87 10.64 12.26
N LYS A 24 -12.69 11.96 12.29
CA LYS A 24 -13.74 12.93 11.96
C LYS A 24 -13.41 13.60 10.63
N VAL A 25 -14.33 13.43 9.68
CA VAL A 25 -14.17 13.97 8.31
C VAL A 25 -14.14 15.49 8.29
N ASP A 26 -14.89 16.12 9.18
CA ASP A 26 -15.06 17.59 9.27
C ASP A 26 -13.81 18.30 9.84
N GLU A 27 -12.94 17.55 10.52
CA GLU A 27 -11.67 18.04 11.09
C GLU A 27 -10.47 17.72 10.20
N ALA A 28 -10.69 17.05 9.05
CA ALA A 28 -9.61 16.62 8.17
C ALA A 28 -9.23 17.71 7.16
N ASP A 29 -7.92 17.95 7.01
CA ASP A 29 -7.35 18.78 5.94
C ASP A 29 -7.02 17.94 4.69
N LEU A 30 -6.82 16.63 4.89
CA LEU A 30 -6.51 15.66 3.84
C LEU A 30 -7.32 14.38 4.04
N ILE A 31 -8.00 13.92 2.99
CA ILE A 31 -8.73 12.65 2.97
C ILE A 31 -8.15 11.77 1.87
N LEU A 32 -7.65 10.60 2.24
CA LEU A 32 -7.08 9.62 1.33
C LEU A 32 -7.97 8.37 1.25
N LEU A 33 -8.48 8.06 0.07
CA LEU A 33 -9.27 6.87 -0.19
C LEU A 33 -8.36 5.76 -0.74
N ASN A 34 -8.02 4.79 0.08
CA ASN A 34 -7.28 3.60 -0.36
C ASN A 34 -8.23 2.60 -1.04
N THR A 35 -8.02 2.35 -2.32
CA THR A 35 -8.99 1.72 -3.20
C THR A 35 -8.51 0.38 -3.74
N CYS A 36 -9.48 -0.51 -4.01
CA CYS A 36 -9.27 -1.79 -4.67
C CYS A 36 -9.94 -1.78 -6.05
N SER A 37 -9.35 -2.44 -7.04
CA SER A 37 -9.85 -2.48 -8.42
C SER A 37 -10.27 -3.89 -8.86
N ILE A 38 -10.79 -4.71 -7.95
CA ILE A 38 -11.13 -6.11 -8.23
C ILE A 38 -12.51 -6.25 -8.89
N ARG A 39 -13.45 -5.33 -8.62
CA ARG A 39 -14.84 -5.43 -9.08
C ARG A 39 -15.41 -4.05 -9.41
N GLU A 40 -16.20 -3.97 -10.47
CA GLU A 40 -16.89 -2.74 -10.90
C GLU A 40 -17.78 -2.12 -9.82
N LYS A 41 -18.42 -2.95 -8.99
CA LYS A 41 -19.23 -2.47 -7.84
C LYS A 41 -18.42 -1.67 -6.82
N GLU A 42 -17.15 -1.99 -6.65
CA GLU A 42 -16.26 -1.25 -5.75
C GLU A 42 -15.91 0.13 -6.34
N GLU A 43 -15.74 0.21 -7.65
CA GLU A 43 -15.53 1.49 -8.34
C GLU A 43 -16.72 2.43 -8.19
N GLN A 44 -17.94 1.90 -8.34
CA GLN A 44 -19.18 2.68 -8.12
C GLN A 44 -19.31 3.19 -6.68
N LYS A 45 -18.87 2.40 -5.68
CA LYS A 45 -18.83 2.85 -4.28
C LYS A 45 -17.84 4.01 -4.08
N VAL A 46 -16.66 3.90 -4.69
CA VAL A 46 -15.63 4.95 -4.62
C VAL A 46 -16.14 6.23 -5.28
N SER A 47 -16.72 6.16 -6.48
CA SER A 47 -17.31 7.34 -7.16
C SER A 47 -18.41 7.99 -6.32
N LYS A 48 -19.31 7.21 -5.70
CA LYS A 48 -20.32 7.75 -4.77
C LYS A 48 -19.68 8.41 -3.55
N ARG A 49 -18.63 7.83 -2.99
CA ARG A 49 -17.91 8.40 -1.85
C ARG A 49 -17.22 9.70 -2.23
N LEU A 50 -16.58 9.76 -3.40
CA LEU A 50 -15.98 10.98 -3.94
C LEU A 50 -17.03 12.10 -4.11
N GLY A 51 -18.21 11.78 -4.64
CA GLY A 51 -19.31 12.71 -4.73
C GLY A 51 -19.73 13.31 -3.37
N THR A 52 -19.77 12.47 -2.32
CA THR A 52 -20.04 12.92 -0.95
C THR A 52 -18.93 13.83 -0.42
N LEU A 53 -17.66 13.44 -0.61
CA LEU A 53 -16.50 14.24 -0.18
C LEU A 53 -16.41 15.57 -0.91
N ASN A 54 -16.77 15.59 -2.19
CA ASN A 54 -16.82 16.82 -2.97
C ASN A 54 -17.86 17.82 -2.45
N ALA A 55 -18.99 17.34 -1.92
CA ALA A 55 -19.96 18.22 -1.25
C ALA A 55 -19.36 18.88 0.01
N ILE A 56 -18.52 18.17 0.75
CA ILE A 56 -17.78 18.69 1.90
C ILE A 56 -16.70 19.68 1.43
N LYS A 57 -15.95 19.35 0.39
CA LYS A 57 -14.91 20.22 -0.19
C LYS A 57 -15.46 21.54 -0.70
N LYS A 58 -16.70 21.57 -1.21
CA LYS A 58 -17.37 22.83 -1.59
C LYS A 58 -17.60 23.77 -0.39
N GLN A 59 -17.74 23.23 0.81
CA GLN A 59 -17.88 24.01 2.06
C GLN A 59 -16.51 24.33 2.68
N ASN A 60 -15.52 23.49 2.46
CA ASN A 60 -14.13 23.68 2.87
C ASN A 60 -13.18 23.52 1.66
N PRO A 61 -12.93 24.59 0.88
CA PRO A 61 -12.09 24.52 -0.33
C PRO A 61 -10.63 24.13 -0.09
N SER A 62 -10.12 24.27 1.15
CA SER A 62 -8.77 23.87 1.52
C SER A 62 -8.61 22.34 1.69
N LEU A 63 -9.72 21.59 1.83
CA LEU A 63 -9.72 20.16 1.94
C LEU A 63 -9.10 19.51 0.68
N LYS A 64 -8.08 18.68 0.86
CA LYS A 64 -7.48 17.88 -0.21
C LYS A 64 -8.06 16.47 -0.20
N ILE A 65 -8.33 15.92 -1.39
CA ILE A 65 -8.86 14.58 -1.57
C ILE A 65 -7.93 13.78 -2.47
N GLY A 66 -7.45 12.64 -1.97
CA GLY A 66 -6.59 11.74 -2.73
C GLY A 66 -7.19 10.34 -2.92
N VAL A 67 -6.88 9.71 -4.04
CA VAL A 67 -7.19 8.31 -4.33
C VAL A 67 -5.90 7.51 -4.41
N LEU A 68 -5.83 6.45 -3.61
CA LEU A 68 -4.67 5.58 -3.47
C LEU A 68 -4.97 4.15 -3.92
N GLY A 69 -3.92 3.40 -4.24
CA GLY A 69 -4.00 1.95 -4.43
C GLY A 69 -4.31 1.50 -5.86
N CYS A 70 -4.86 0.29 -6.00
CA CYS A 70 -5.00 -0.36 -7.30
C CYS A 70 -5.93 0.37 -8.28
N MET A 71 -6.95 1.07 -7.79
CA MET A 71 -7.84 1.83 -8.66
C MET A 71 -7.15 3.10 -9.16
N ALA A 72 -6.35 3.76 -8.32
CA ALA A 72 -5.53 4.91 -8.71
C ALA A 72 -4.59 4.53 -9.87
N GLU A 73 -3.91 3.38 -9.79
CA GLU A 73 -3.06 2.87 -10.86
C GLU A 73 -3.84 2.60 -12.15
N ARG A 74 -5.00 1.93 -12.06
CA ARG A 74 -5.77 1.50 -13.23
C ARG A 74 -6.56 2.62 -13.90
N LEU A 75 -7.11 3.56 -13.13
CA LEU A 75 -8.04 4.59 -13.60
C LEU A 75 -7.45 6.01 -13.58
N LYS A 76 -6.12 6.13 -13.52
CA LYS A 76 -5.43 7.42 -13.43
C LYS A 76 -5.95 8.49 -14.39
N HIS A 77 -6.15 8.15 -15.65
CA HIS A 77 -6.65 9.08 -16.67
C HIS A 77 -8.06 9.55 -16.36
N LYS A 78 -8.94 8.65 -15.90
CA LYS A 78 -10.31 8.99 -15.54
C LYS A 78 -10.38 10.00 -14.39
N PHE A 79 -9.56 9.80 -13.34
CA PHE A 79 -9.53 10.70 -12.20
C PHE A 79 -9.01 12.09 -12.54
N LEU A 80 -8.08 12.19 -13.48
CA LEU A 80 -7.49 13.45 -13.91
C LEU A 80 -8.38 14.24 -14.91
N GLU A 81 -8.97 13.52 -15.88
CA GLU A 81 -9.63 14.13 -17.02
C GLU A 81 -11.14 14.28 -16.84
N GLU A 82 -11.79 13.31 -16.17
CA GLU A 82 -13.26 13.27 -16.09
C GLU A 82 -13.81 13.74 -14.73
N GLU A 83 -13.07 13.50 -13.65
CA GLU A 83 -13.62 13.69 -12.32
C GLU A 83 -12.89 14.79 -11.53
N HIS A 84 -12.58 15.96 -11.96
CA HIS A 84 -11.94 17.07 -11.20
C HIS A 84 -12.20 17.16 -9.67
N LEU A 85 -12.51 16.01 -9.06
CA LEU A 85 -12.89 15.79 -7.66
C LEU A 85 -11.72 15.35 -6.80
N VAL A 86 -10.60 14.99 -7.43
CA VAL A 86 -9.45 14.38 -6.79
C VAL A 86 -8.23 15.24 -7.03
N ASP A 87 -7.54 15.59 -5.95
CA ASP A 87 -6.32 16.42 -6.02
C ASP A 87 -5.05 15.55 -6.15
N ILE A 88 -5.09 14.32 -5.62
CA ILE A 88 -3.91 13.42 -5.53
C ILE A 88 -4.27 12.03 -6.02
N VAL A 89 -3.45 11.46 -6.91
CA VAL A 89 -3.61 10.08 -7.42
C VAL A 89 -2.32 9.31 -7.25
N VAL A 90 -2.33 8.24 -6.42
CA VAL A 90 -1.10 7.50 -6.07
C VAL A 90 -1.29 5.99 -6.19
N GLY A 91 -0.44 5.38 -6.99
CA GLY A 91 -0.35 3.93 -7.12
C GLY A 91 0.22 3.23 -5.86
N PRO A 92 0.05 1.90 -5.74
CA PRO A 92 0.42 1.17 -4.54
C PRO A 92 1.93 1.11 -4.26
N ASP A 93 2.77 1.43 -5.22
CA ASP A 93 4.23 1.44 -5.08
C ASP A 93 4.83 2.85 -4.95
N ALA A 94 3.98 3.89 -4.94
CA ALA A 94 4.41 5.28 -4.93
C ALA A 94 4.05 6.04 -3.62
N TYR A 95 3.69 5.34 -2.55
CA TYR A 95 3.25 5.99 -1.29
C TYR A 95 4.34 6.86 -0.65
N ARG A 96 5.63 6.56 -0.87
CA ARG A 96 6.74 7.39 -0.36
C ARG A 96 6.75 8.80 -0.93
N ASP A 97 6.14 8.98 -2.10
CA ASP A 97 6.07 10.27 -2.78
C ASP A 97 4.90 11.16 -2.30
N LEU A 98 4.03 10.62 -1.44
CA LEU A 98 2.87 11.36 -0.92
C LEU A 98 3.21 12.75 -0.36
N PRO A 99 4.27 12.94 0.45
CA PRO A 99 4.61 14.27 0.95
C PRO A 99 4.91 15.28 -0.17
N ASN A 100 5.64 14.86 -1.21
CA ASN A 100 5.93 15.72 -2.36
C ASN A 100 4.65 16.05 -3.14
N LEU A 101 3.78 15.05 -3.37
CA LEU A 101 2.53 15.24 -4.08
C LEU A 101 1.55 16.16 -3.34
N ILE A 102 1.55 16.14 -2.00
CA ILE A 102 0.77 17.08 -1.20
C ILE A 102 1.27 18.50 -1.39
N ASN A 103 2.59 18.71 -1.38
CA ASN A 103 3.22 20.00 -1.65
C ASN A 103 2.93 20.47 -3.09
N ASP A 104 2.94 19.57 -4.08
CA ASP A 104 2.61 19.91 -5.47
C ASP A 104 1.17 20.44 -5.59
N VAL A 105 0.21 19.83 -4.89
CA VAL A 105 -1.17 20.34 -4.84
C VAL A 105 -1.23 21.73 -4.19
N GLU A 106 -0.45 21.98 -3.14
CA GLU A 106 -0.38 23.29 -2.48
C GLU A 106 0.15 24.38 -3.42
N ASP A 107 1.08 24.02 -4.28
CA ASP A 107 1.64 24.88 -5.33
C ASP A 107 0.75 24.99 -6.59
N GLY A 108 -0.40 24.29 -6.61
CA GLY A 108 -1.34 24.30 -7.74
C GLY A 108 -0.89 23.44 -8.94
N ARG A 109 -0.03 22.45 -8.70
CA ARG A 109 0.47 21.49 -9.69
C ARG A 109 -0.33 20.17 -9.65
N ASP A 110 -0.27 19.40 -10.73
CA ASP A 110 -0.85 18.06 -10.78
C ASP A 110 -0.07 17.11 -9.87
N ALA A 111 -0.77 16.37 -9.02
CA ALA A 111 -0.18 15.45 -8.06
C ALA A 111 -0.53 13.99 -8.39
N VAL A 112 0.26 13.40 -9.27
CA VAL A 112 0.03 12.03 -9.74
C VAL A 112 1.32 11.24 -9.77
N ASN A 113 1.36 10.11 -9.06
CA ASN A 113 2.42 9.12 -9.19
C ASN A 113 1.82 7.71 -9.15
N VAL A 114 1.86 7.02 -10.27
CA VAL A 114 1.35 5.65 -10.46
C VAL A 114 2.42 4.72 -11.04
N GLN A 115 3.69 4.99 -10.75
CA GLN A 115 4.79 4.16 -11.20
C GLN A 115 4.85 2.85 -10.40
N LEU A 116 4.97 1.73 -11.11
CA LEU A 116 5.20 0.42 -10.50
C LEU A 116 6.69 0.22 -10.23
N SER A 117 7.03 -0.13 -9.01
CA SER A 117 8.40 -0.46 -8.60
C SER A 117 8.72 -1.94 -8.82
N LYS A 118 9.99 -2.24 -9.05
CA LYS A 118 10.52 -3.61 -9.06
C LYS A 118 11.10 -4.03 -7.70
N GLU A 119 11.27 -3.08 -6.79
CA GLU A 119 11.99 -3.29 -5.53
C GLU A 119 11.17 -2.90 -4.29
N GLU A 120 10.23 -1.94 -4.42
CA GLU A 120 9.51 -1.39 -3.26
C GLU A 120 8.68 -2.45 -2.51
N THR A 121 9.00 -2.65 -1.26
CA THR A 121 8.29 -3.54 -0.32
C THR A 121 7.89 -2.83 0.97
N TYR A 122 8.31 -1.56 1.16
CA TYR A 122 8.14 -0.77 2.39
C TYR A 122 8.75 -1.46 3.63
N ALA A 123 9.84 -2.21 3.44
CA ALA A 123 10.45 -3.06 4.47
C ALA A 123 10.92 -2.29 5.71
N GLU A 124 11.40 -1.06 5.54
CA GLU A 124 11.93 -0.22 6.60
C GLU A 124 10.89 0.69 7.26
N ILE A 125 9.64 0.63 6.83
CA ILE A 125 8.55 1.39 7.45
C ILE A 125 7.89 0.53 8.53
N SER A 126 7.96 0.99 9.80
CA SER A 126 7.14 0.42 10.88
C SER A 126 5.72 1.00 10.77
N PRO A 127 4.68 0.18 10.47
CA PRO A 127 3.35 0.70 10.23
C PRO A 127 2.67 1.23 11.50
N VAL A 128 2.10 2.43 11.41
CA VAL A 128 1.20 2.94 12.46
C VAL A 128 -0.08 2.11 12.47
N ARG A 129 -0.44 1.54 13.61
CA ARG A 129 -1.63 0.68 13.73
C ARG A 129 -2.90 1.51 13.81
N LEU A 130 -3.73 1.42 12.77
CA LEU A 130 -4.98 2.17 12.63
C LEU A 130 -6.16 1.34 13.13
N GLY A 131 -6.79 1.77 14.23
CA GLY A 131 -8.09 1.24 14.67
C GLY A 131 -8.13 -0.25 14.99
N GLY A 132 -7.00 -0.85 15.35
CA GLY A 132 -6.91 -2.26 15.69
C GLY A 132 -7.56 -2.59 17.04
N ASN A 133 -7.92 -3.87 17.22
CA ASN A 133 -8.44 -4.41 18.49
C ASN A 133 -7.33 -4.66 19.55
N GLY A 134 -6.07 -4.37 19.22
CA GLY A 134 -4.90 -4.66 20.05
C GLY A 134 -4.57 -6.17 20.14
N VAL A 135 -5.27 -7.03 19.38
CA VAL A 135 -5.09 -8.49 19.41
C VAL A 135 -4.51 -9.00 18.10
N THR A 136 -5.05 -8.53 16.97
CA THR A 136 -4.71 -9.01 15.62
C THR A 136 -3.97 -7.94 14.84
N ALA A 137 -2.89 -8.30 14.16
CA ALA A 137 -2.15 -7.41 13.25
C ALA A 137 -1.91 -8.06 11.89
N PHE A 138 -1.75 -7.21 10.87
CA PHE A 138 -1.39 -7.62 9.51
C PHE A 138 0.06 -7.27 9.22
N VAL A 139 0.82 -8.23 8.69
CA VAL A 139 2.21 -8.05 8.25
C VAL A 139 2.31 -8.42 6.78
N THR A 140 2.60 -7.45 5.93
CA THR A 140 2.78 -7.70 4.49
C THR A 140 4.16 -8.32 4.25
N ILE A 141 4.18 -9.50 3.61
CA ILE A 141 5.41 -10.25 3.30
C ILE A 141 5.74 -10.28 1.82
N THR A 142 4.71 -10.16 0.93
CA THR A 142 4.90 -10.09 -0.52
C THR A 142 4.05 -9.00 -1.14
N ARG A 143 4.51 -8.43 -2.25
CA ARG A 143 3.79 -7.46 -3.08
C ARG A 143 3.85 -7.89 -4.55
N GLY A 144 2.74 -7.64 -5.28
CA GLY A 144 2.61 -8.08 -6.67
C GLY A 144 2.36 -9.58 -6.80
N CYS A 145 2.20 -10.05 -8.03
CA CYS A 145 1.96 -11.46 -8.32
C CYS A 145 2.39 -11.81 -9.74
N ASP A 146 3.04 -12.95 -9.91
CA ASP A 146 3.52 -13.44 -11.21
C ASP A 146 2.62 -14.50 -11.84
N ASN A 147 1.51 -14.90 -11.19
CA ASN A 147 0.63 -15.98 -11.68
C ASN A 147 -0.12 -15.64 -12.97
N MET A 148 -0.27 -14.36 -13.34
CA MET A 148 -0.89 -13.91 -14.60
C MET A 148 -2.24 -14.59 -14.92
N CYS A 149 -3.07 -14.86 -13.89
CA CYS A 149 -4.40 -15.45 -14.08
C CYS A 149 -5.25 -14.58 -15.03
N THR A 150 -6.02 -15.21 -15.93
CA THR A 150 -6.71 -14.56 -17.06
C THR A 150 -7.61 -13.36 -16.67
N PHE A 151 -8.23 -13.42 -15.49
CA PHE A 151 -9.15 -12.37 -15.00
C PHE A 151 -8.51 -11.43 -13.96
N CYS A 152 -7.24 -11.62 -13.63
CA CYS A 152 -6.62 -10.95 -12.50
C CYS A 152 -5.91 -9.65 -12.90
N VAL A 153 -6.29 -8.54 -12.24
CA VAL A 153 -5.70 -7.23 -12.49
C VAL A 153 -4.40 -6.99 -11.68
N VAL A 154 -4.11 -7.81 -10.68
CA VAL A 154 -2.99 -7.61 -9.73
C VAL A 154 -1.63 -7.40 -10.40
N PRO A 155 -1.20 -8.21 -11.40
CA PRO A 155 0.09 -7.98 -12.05
C PRO A 155 0.22 -6.61 -12.72
N PHE A 156 -0.90 -5.99 -13.08
CA PHE A 156 -0.96 -4.69 -13.75
C PHE A 156 -1.08 -3.52 -12.78
N THR A 157 -1.61 -3.76 -11.57
CA THR A 157 -1.84 -2.70 -10.59
C THR A 157 -0.88 -2.73 -9.40
N ARG A 158 -0.24 -3.89 -9.14
CA ARG A 158 0.75 -4.08 -8.06
C ARG A 158 2.08 -4.62 -8.57
N GLY A 159 2.21 -4.77 -9.89
CA GLY A 159 3.43 -5.21 -10.54
C GLY A 159 3.82 -6.66 -10.28
N ARG A 160 5.09 -6.95 -10.53
CA ARG A 160 5.67 -8.27 -10.36
C ARG A 160 5.81 -8.65 -8.90
N GLU A 161 5.78 -9.95 -8.64
CA GLU A 161 5.95 -10.51 -7.30
C GLU A 161 7.35 -10.23 -6.76
N ARG A 162 7.40 -9.67 -5.57
CA ARG A 162 8.61 -9.39 -4.80
C ARG A 162 8.37 -9.63 -3.33
N SER A 163 9.34 -10.27 -2.68
CA SER A 163 9.29 -10.62 -1.27
C SER A 163 10.01 -9.57 -0.43
N ARG A 164 9.44 -9.25 0.71
CA ARG A 164 10.01 -8.38 1.71
C ARG A 164 11.15 -9.10 2.44
N ASP A 165 12.14 -8.38 2.89
CA ASP A 165 13.26 -8.90 3.69
C ASP A 165 12.76 -9.67 4.92
N PRO A 166 13.23 -10.93 5.15
CA PRO A 166 12.77 -11.75 6.26
C PRO A 166 13.13 -11.16 7.64
N HIS A 167 14.26 -10.47 7.76
CA HIS A 167 14.63 -9.84 9.02
C HIS A 167 13.73 -8.65 9.35
N SER A 168 13.30 -7.88 8.34
CA SER A 168 12.35 -6.80 8.56
C SER A 168 10.97 -7.32 8.99
N ILE A 169 10.54 -8.46 8.45
CA ILE A 169 9.29 -9.14 8.85
C ILE A 169 9.41 -9.63 10.30
N LEU A 170 10.51 -10.31 10.63
CA LEU A 170 10.77 -10.79 11.98
C LEU A 170 10.79 -9.68 13.02
N ASN A 171 11.44 -8.55 12.72
CA ASN A 171 11.48 -7.41 13.62
C ASN A 171 10.08 -6.81 13.85
N GLU A 172 9.27 -6.66 12.79
CA GLU A 172 7.89 -6.21 12.92
C GLU A 172 7.04 -7.18 13.75
N CYS A 173 7.20 -8.50 13.54
CA CYS A 173 6.50 -9.52 14.33
C CYS A 173 6.89 -9.47 15.82
N LYS A 174 8.17 -9.28 16.13
CA LYS A 174 8.67 -9.12 17.52
C LYS A 174 8.09 -7.88 18.17
N GLU A 175 8.15 -6.74 17.49
CA GLU A 175 7.57 -5.48 17.98
C GLU A 175 6.07 -5.63 18.28
N LEU A 176 5.33 -6.31 17.41
CA LEU A 176 3.91 -6.60 17.64
C LEU A 176 3.69 -7.48 18.87
N ALA A 177 4.48 -8.55 19.02
CA ALA A 177 4.38 -9.44 20.18
C ALA A 177 4.69 -8.71 21.50
N GLU A 178 5.73 -7.86 21.51
CA GLU A 178 6.10 -7.02 22.65
C GLU A 178 4.99 -6.00 23.00
N ASN A 179 4.30 -5.47 21.99
CA ASN A 179 3.13 -4.59 22.15
C ASN A 179 1.83 -5.33 22.52
N GLY A 180 1.91 -6.65 22.75
CA GLY A 180 0.79 -7.44 23.26
C GLY A 180 -0.15 -8.05 22.23
N TYR A 181 0.15 -7.91 20.92
CA TYR A 181 -0.61 -8.58 19.87
C TYR A 181 -0.48 -10.10 19.99
N LYS A 182 -1.57 -10.83 19.77
CA LYS A 182 -1.67 -12.29 19.96
C LYS A 182 -1.79 -13.06 18.65
N GLU A 183 -2.18 -12.38 17.60
CA GLU A 183 -2.41 -12.96 16.28
C GLU A 183 -1.76 -12.08 15.22
N ILE A 184 -0.91 -12.68 14.38
CA ILE A 184 -0.28 -12.02 13.24
C ILE A 184 -0.71 -12.74 11.98
N THR A 185 -1.33 -12.00 11.06
CA THR A 185 -1.71 -12.53 9.74
C THR A 185 -0.67 -12.04 8.70
N LEU A 186 0.04 -12.98 8.11
CA LEU A 186 0.96 -12.70 7.01
C LEU A 186 0.17 -12.44 5.72
N LEU A 187 0.42 -11.31 5.05
CA LEU A 187 -0.32 -10.86 3.87
C LEU A 187 0.53 -10.86 2.61
N GLY A 188 -0.10 -11.23 1.50
CA GLY A 188 0.42 -11.14 0.14
C GLY A 188 -0.68 -11.43 -0.88
N GLN A 189 -0.38 -11.24 -2.18
CA GLN A 189 -1.27 -11.66 -3.26
C GLN A 189 -1.15 -13.16 -3.53
N ASN A 190 -0.01 -13.75 -3.19
CA ASN A 190 0.29 -15.18 -3.25
C ASN A 190 1.32 -15.47 -2.14
N VAL A 191 0.85 -15.78 -0.93
CA VAL A 191 1.68 -15.82 0.28
C VAL A 191 2.65 -16.99 0.27
N ASP A 192 2.21 -18.16 -0.17
CA ASP A 192 2.98 -19.40 -0.23
C ASP A 192 4.13 -19.36 -1.25
N SER A 193 4.09 -18.38 -2.15
CA SER A 193 5.16 -18.18 -3.13
C SER A 193 6.31 -17.30 -2.64
N TYR A 194 6.29 -16.87 -1.38
CA TYR A 194 7.35 -16.06 -0.80
C TYR A 194 8.74 -16.65 -1.09
N LEU A 195 9.62 -15.82 -1.64
CA LEU A 195 11.01 -16.17 -1.90
C LEU A 195 11.85 -14.89 -1.89
N TRP A 196 12.65 -14.72 -0.83
CA TRP A 196 13.59 -13.61 -0.73
C TRP A 196 15.01 -14.10 -1.01
N TYR A 197 15.76 -13.36 -1.82
CA TYR A 197 17.13 -13.69 -2.22
C TYR A 197 18.03 -12.44 -2.32
N GLY A 198 17.74 -11.42 -1.51
CA GLY A 198 18.43 -10.14 -1.50
C GLY A 198 17.65 -8.99 -2.14
N GLY A 199 16.38 -9.23 -2.51
CA GLY A 199 15.48 -8.23 -3.11
C GLY A 199 15.21 -8.43 -4.60
N GLY A 200 14.34 -7.56 -5.16
CA GLY A 200 13.94 -7.61 -6.56
C GLY A 200 12.81 -8.59 -6.89
N PRO A 201 12.40 -8.66 -8.18
CA PRO A 201 11.31 -9.51 -8.62
C PRO A 201 11.65 -11.00 -8.53
N LYS A 202 10.73 -11.80 -7.99
CA LYS A 202 10.91 -13.26 -7.87
C LYS A 202 11.30 -13.95 -9.17
N LYS A 203 10.76 -13.52 -10.32
CA LYS A 203 11.07 -14.08 -11.65
C LYS A 203 12.56 -14.03 -12.00
N ASP A 204 13.30 -13.09 -11.38
CA ASP A 204 14.72 -12.88 -11.67
C ASP A 204 15.63 -13.81 -10.82
N PHE A 205 15.08 -14.56 -9.88
CA PHE A 205 15.80 -15.56 -9.05
C PHE A 205 16.58 -16.60 -9.88
N LYS A 206 16.07 -16.97 -11.06
CA LYS A 206 16.79 -17.86 -11.98
C LYS A 206 18.19 -17.36 -12.35
N ASN A 207 18.36 -16.03 -12.38
CA ASN A 207 19.60 -15.34 -12.72
C ASN A 207 20.41 -14.95 -11.46
N ALA A 208 19.94 -15.30 -10.27
CA ALA A 208 20.61 -15.00 -9.01
C ALA A 208 21.98 -15.72 -8.92
N THR A 209 22.91 -15.10 -8.21
CA THR A 209 24.24 -15.69 -7.93
C THR A 209 24.12 -16.92 -7.05
N ASP A 210 25.15 -17.76 -7.01
CA ASP A 210 25.16 -18.95 -6.16
C ASP A 210 25.04 -18.58 -4.67
N ILE A 211 25.60 -17.45 -4.27
CA ILE A 211 25.47 -16.93 -2.90
C ILE A 211 24.02 -16.58 -2.62
N GLN A 212 23.37 -15.83 -3.49
CA GLN A 212 21.97 -15.46 -3.35
C GLN A 212 21.03 -16.69 -3.30
N LYS A 213 21.32 -17.71 -4.12
CA LYS A 213 20.57 -18.97 -4.09
C LYS A 213 20.77 -19.75 -2.79
N ALA A 214 22.00 -19.77 -2.28
CA ALA A 214 22.33 -20.46 -1.03
C ALA A 214 21.76 -19.76 0.22
N THR A 215 21.57 -18.44 0.18
CA THR A 215 21.04 -17.63 1.29
C THR A 215 19.57 -17.24 1.10
N ALA A 216 18.92 -17.76 0.06
CA ALA A 216 17.50 -17.48 -0.18
C ALA A 216 16.64 -18.06 0.95
N VAL A 217 15.58 -17.32 1.29
CA VAL A 217 14.60 -17.70 2.31
C VAL A 217 13.25 -17.90 1.62
N ASP A 218 12.72 -19.11 1.69
CA ASP A 218 11.40 -19.45 1.20
C ASP A 218 10.31 -19.28 2.27
N PHE A 219 9.05 -19.57 1.91
CA PHE A 219 7.92 -19.39 2.83
C PHE A 219 8.01 -20.31 4.06
N SER A 220 8.48 -21.56 3.90
CA SER A 220 8.64 -22.50 5.01
C SER A 220 9.67 -22.01 6.02
N GLN A 221 10.82 -21.58 5.50
CA GLN A 221 11.89 -21.01 6.32
C GLN A 221 11.46 -19.71 7.01
N LEU A 222 10.69 -18.86 6.31
CA LEU A 222 10.14 -17.65 6.93
C LEU A 222 9.21 -18.01 8.11
N LEU A 223 8.34 -19.01 7.96
CA LEU A 223 7.46 -19.45 9.03
C LEU A 223 8.24 -19.94 10.24
N ASP A 224 9.30 -20.73 10.02
CA ASP A 224 10.18 -21.21 11.10
C ASP A 224 10.89 -20.04 11.83
N MET A 225 11.18 -18.93 11.13
CA MET A 225 11.79 -17.75 11.74
C MET A 225 10.80 -16.94 12.60
N VAL A 226 9.52 -16.94 12.24
CA VAL A 226 8.48 -16.10 12.87
C VAL A 226 7.77 -16.84 14.00
N ALA A 227 7.73 -18.18 13.96
CA ALA A 227 7.10 -19.02 14.99
C ALA A 227 7.89 -19.04 16.29
#